data_674c5de8b8e7f8bfcbc5d5b79ac56293
#
_entry.id   674c5de8b8e7f8bfcbc5d5b79ac56293
#
_cell.length_a   1.000
_cell.length_b   1.000
_cell.length_c   1.000
_cell.angle_alpha   90.00
_cell.angle_beta   90.00
_cell.angle_gamma   90.00
#
_symmetry.space_group_name_H-M   'P 1'
#
loop_
_entity.id
_entity.type
_entity.pdbx_description
1 polymer ?
#
loop_
_entity_poly.entity_id
_entity_poly.type
_entity_poly.pdbx_seq_one_letter_code
_entity_poly.pdbx_strand_id
1 'polypeptide(L)'
;MHIQHIVLPGGGPNFPILYGAIKRLYTINYWSCENIKSIHGTSCGTIVGFIILLVLLGMEWDDVDNYFINRPWNNVYELSPEMLMNMYREKGLINLSHFETTFKPLMNTVDLALNITLHELYIKTNIDFCLYVTNFTDMKLDILSHKTHPDLKILTAIHMSCALPPVIQPVFLDDDKMYIDGGLFANNPIRQALENIEKKEHSNILGFSINYNEPIFENITPESNIFEYLGQLLSKMAWECDTTSDKNDGIPKLDNIIMLKFKTASKPDFWKKVVNDHVFRAELIKLGEEDADIYINNN
;
A
#
# COMPACT_ATOMS: atom_id res chain seq x y z
N MET A 1 -25.35 -0.73 -3.84
CA MET A 1 -24.36 -1.80 -4.11
C MET A 1 -23.79 -2.22 -2.77
N HIS A 2 -23.48 -3.50 -2.54
CA HIS A 2 -23.09 -3.98 -1.21
C HIS A 2 -21.63 -4.44 -1.25
N ILE A 3 -20.69 -3.48 -1.15
CA ILE A 3 -19.26 -3.78 -1.10
C ILE A 3 -18.92 -4.44 0.24
N GLN A 4 -18.23 -5.58 0.18
CA GLN A 4 -17.83 -6.37 1.33
C GLN A 4 -16.31 -6.62 1.39
N HIS A 5 -15.62 -6.47 0.26
CA HIS A 5 -14.19 -6.74 0.15
C HIS A 5 -13.53 -5.58 -0.59
N ILE A 6 -12.38 -5.12 -0.11
CA ILE A 6 -11.61 -4.04 -0.72
C ILE A 6 -10.24 -4.58 -1.09
N VAL A 7 -9.81 -4.35 -2.33
CA VAL A 7 -8.49 -4.77 -2.85
C VAL A 7 -7.69 -3.54 -3.29
N LEU A 8 -6.54 -3.34 -2.67
CA LEU A 8 -5.72 -2.13 -2.74
C LEU A 8 -4.33 -2.45 -3.30
N PRO A 9 -3.97 -1.90 -4.46
CA PRO A 9 -2.68 -2.14 -5.10
C PRO A 9 -1.53 -1.41 -4.38
N GLY A 10 -0.30 -1.85 -4.66
CA GLY A 10 0.92 -1.10 -4.37
C GLY A 10 1.07 0.10 -5.31
N GLY A 11 1.86 1.08 -4.92
CA GLY A 11 2.10 2.27 -5.73
C GLY A 11 3.07 3.28 -5.10
N GLY A 12 3.75 2.87 -4.03
CA GLY A 12 4.75 3.70 -3.35
C GLY A 12 4.22 5.08 -2.95
N PRO A 13 4.88 6.17 -3.36
CA PRO A 13 4.50 7.54 -2.98
C PRO A 13 3.19 8.03 -3.62
N ASN A 14 2.53 7.23 -4.46
CA ASN A 14 1.19 7.52 -4.98
C ASN A 14 0.07 7.16 -3.99
N PHE A 15 0.40 6.71 -2.77
CA PHE A 15 -0.62 6.36 -1.76
C PHE A 15 -1.68 7.45 -1.56
N PRO A 16 -1.41 8.78 -1.69
CA PRO A 16 -2.46 9.78 -1.52
C PRO A 16 -3.53 9.74 -2.61
N ILE A 17 -3.18 9.27 -3.83
CA ILE A 17 -4.17 9.10 -4.90
C ILE A 17 -5.12 7.94 -4.55
N LEU A 18 -4.58 6.80 -4.14
CA LEU A 18 -5.38 5.65 -3.69
C LEU A 18 -6.26 6.01 -2.48
N TYR A 19 -5.68 6.74 -1.51
CA TYR A 19 -6.40 7.23 -0.35
C TYR A 19 -7.55 8.18 -0.74
N GLY A 20 -7.31 9.15 -1.62
CA GLY A 20 -8.35 10.07 -2.10
C GLY A 20 -9.51 9.36 -2.77
N ALA A 21 -9.21 8.37 -3.61
CA ALA A 21 -10.24 7.58 -4.29
C ALA A 21 -11.11 6.78 -3.32
N ILE A 22 -10.50 6.06 -2.36
CA ILE A 22 -11.26 5.26 -1.38
C ILE A 22 -12.10 6.13 -0.45
N LYS A 23 -11.55 7.27 0.01
CA LYS A 23 -12.27 8.27 0.80
C LYS A 23 -13.47 8.84 0.03
N ARG A 24 -13.27 9.24 -1.24
CA ARG A 24 -14.35 9.79 -2.08
C ARG A 24 -15.50 8.82 -2.21
N LEU A 25 -15.22 7.55 -2.50
CA LEU A 25 -16.24 6.50 -2.60
C LEU A 25 -16.98 6.28 -1.28
N TYR A 26 -16.31 6.40 -0.14
CA TYR A 26 -16.95 6.37 1.16
C TYR A 26 -17.89 7.55 1.37
N THR A 27 -17.45 8.79 1.07
CA THR A 27 -18.23 10.00 1.29
C THR A 27 -19.52 10.06 0.46
N ILE A 28 -19.54 9.40 -0.70
CA ILE A 28 -20.76 9.27 -1.53
C ILE A 28 -21.56 7.99 -1.25
N ASN A 29 -21.26 7.28 -0.16
CA ASN A 29 -21.91 6.03 0.26
C ASN A 29 -21.84 4.90 -0.78
N TYR A 30 -20.78 4.84 -1.59
CA TYR A 30 -20.53 3.73 -2.51
C TYR A 30 -20.13 2.45 -1.75
N TRP A 31 -19.41 2.61 -0.64
CA TRP A 31 -19.12 1.58 0.34
C TRP A 31 -19.22 2.14 1.78
N SER A 32 -19.35 1.25 2.78
CA SER A 32 -19.41 1.63 4.20
C SER A 32 -18.60 0.65 5.06
N CYS A 33 -18.04 1.13 6.15
CA CYS A 33 -17.25 0.32 7.09
C CYS A 33 -18.03 -0.89 7.64
N GLU A 34 -19.32 -0.72 7.90
CA GLU A 34 -20.19 -1.76 8.50
C GLU A 34 -20.33 -3.00 7.63
N ASN A 35 -20.14 -2.87 6.32
CA ASN A 35 -20.33 -3.97 5.37
C ASN A 35 -19.03 -4.72 5.07
N ILE A 36 -17.87 -4.16 5.42
CA ILE A 36 -16.57 -4.73 5.03
C ILE A 36 -16.26 -5.97 5.85
N LYS A 37 -15.91 -7.04 5.16
CA LYS A 37 -15.47 -8.33 5.73
C LYS A 37 -13.96 -8.54 5.59
N SER A 38 -13.37 -8.10 4.47
CA SER A 38 -11.94 -8.22 4.27
C SER A 38 -11.34 -7.03 3.51
N ILE A 39 -10.07 -6.78 3.79
CA ILE A 39 -9.23 -5.81 3.08
C ILE A 39 -7.96 -6.55 2.65
N HIS A 40 -7.64 -6.45 1.37
CA HIS A 40 -6.47 -7.05 0.76
C HIS A 40 -5.55 -5.94 0.24
N GLY A 41 -4.32 -5.88 0.71
CA GLY A 41 -3.41 -4.79 0.35
C GLY A 41 -1.98 -5.24 0.07
N THR A 42 -1.33 -4.55 -0.87
CA THR A 42 0.10 -4.66 -1.14
C THR A 42 0.76 -3.30 -0.95
N SER A 43 1.93 -3.25 -0.31
CA SER A 43 2.73 -2.03 -0.19
C SER A 43 1.90 -0.84 0.33
N CYS A 44 1.86 0.28 -0.38
CA CYS A 44 1.04 1.44 0.02
C CYS A 44 -0.46 1.11 0.18
N GLY A 45 -0.95 0.05 -0.48
CA GLY A 45 -2.31 -0.44 -0.27
C GLY A 45 -2.55 -0.94 1.15
N THR A 46 -1.52 -1.48 1.83
CA THR A 46 -1.64 -1.86 3.24
C THR A 46 -1.73 -0.64 4.16
N ILE A 47 -1.07 0.45 3.79
CA ILE A 47 -1.18 1.73 4.51
C ILE A 47 -2.60 2.25 4.43
N VAL A 48 -3.19 2.30 3.23
CA VAL A 48 -4.57 2.74 3.03
C VAL A 48 -5.56 1.78 3.69
N GLY A 49 -5.32 0.47 3.61
CA GLY A 49 -6.12 -0.55 4.30
C GLY A 49 -6.11 -0.36 5.82
N PHE A 50 -4.97 -0.06 6.41
CA PHE A 50 -4.88 0.23 7.82
C PHE A 50 -5.61 1.53 8.21
N ILE A 51 -5.53 2.58 7.37
CA ILE A 51 -6.32 3.81 7.58
C ILE A 51 -7.82 3.49 7.60
N ILE A 52 -8.33 2.65 6.69
CA ILE A 52 -9.74 2.22 6.69
C ILE A 52 -10.10 1.56 8.04
N LEU A 53 -9.22 0.71 8.58
CA LEU A 53 -9.45 0.09 9.89
C LEU A 53 -9.45 1.10 11.04
N LEU A 54 -8.60 2.15 10.98
CA LEU A 54 -8.61 3.23 11.97
C LEU A 54 -9.91 4.04 11.89
N VAL A 55 -10.41 4.31 10.68
CA VAL A 55 -11.71 4.99 10.47
C VAL A 55 -12.85 4.13 11.01
N LEU A 56 -12.84 2.83 10.79
CA LEU A 56 -13.82 1.91 11.38
C LEU A 56 -13.79 1.93 12.91
N LEU A 57 -12.63 2.16 13.50
CA LEU A 57 -12.46 2.29 14.94
C LEU A 57 -12.83 3.68 15.50
N GLY A 58 -13.30 4.59 14.66
CA GLY A 58 -13.84 5.90 15.06
C GLY A 58 -13.00 7.11 14.68
N MET A 59 -11.96 6.95 13.85
CA MET A 59 -11.21 8.09 13.32
C MET A 59 -12.01 8.78 12.21
N GLU A 60 -12.03 10.11 12.22
CA GLU A 60 -12.67 10.88 11.15
C GLU A 60 -11.74 11.07 9.95
N TRP A 61 -12.28 11.03 8.73
CA TRP A 61 -11.52 11.23 7.51
C TRP A 61 -10.83 12.60 7.44
N ASP A 62 -11.44 13.63 8.02
CA ASP A 62 -10.88 14.98 8.06
C ASP A 62 -9.64 15.06 8.96
N ASP A 63 -9.59 14.26 10.04
CA ASP A 63 -8.40 14.14 10.87
C ASP A 63 -7.25 13.45 10.13
N VAL A 64 -7.58 12.42 9.34
CA VAL A 64 -6.61 11.73 8.46
C VAL A 64 -6.07 12.68 7.41
N ASP A 65 -6.93 13.46 6.73
CA ASP A 65 -6.52 14.47 5.75
C ASP A 65 -5.57 15.48 6.37
N ASN A 66 -6.00 16.09 7.48
CA ASN A 66 -5.20 17.09 8.18
C ASN A 66 -3.84 16.53 8.58
N TYR A 67 -3.80 15.31 9.05
CA TYR A 67 -2.58 14.63 9.44
C TYR A 67 -1.63 14.41 8.25
N PHE A 68 -2.11 13.79 7.17
CA PHE A 68 -1.26 13.48 6.02
C PHE A 68 -0.87 14.70 5.21
N ILE A 69 -1.74 15.71 5.11
CA ILE A 69 -1.44 16.93 4.37
C ILE A 69 -0.48 17.83 5.15
N ASN A 70 -0.77 18.11 6.42
CA ASN A 70 -0.13 19.22 7.14
C ASN A 70 1.06 18.82 8.02
N ARG A 71 1.25 17.53 8.29
CA ARG A 71 2.42 17.11 9.07
C ARG A 71 3.72 17.41 8.34
N PRO A 72 4.74 17.94 9.02
CA PRO A 72 6.06 18.17 8.44
C PRO A 72 6.82 16.83 8.31
N TRP A 73 6.55 16.12 7.23
CA TRP A 73 7.10 14.77 6.99
C TRP A 73 8.61 14.74 6.82
N ASN A 74 9.21 15.86 6.42
CA ASN A 74 10.67 16.02 6.41
C ASN A 74 11.31 15.74 7.79
N ASN A 75 10.62 16.02 8.89
CA ASN A 75 11.14 15.71 10.23
C ASN A 75 11.11 14.19 10.53
N VAL A 76 10.35 13.42 9.77
CA VAL A 76 10.26 11.95 9.92
C VAL A 76 11.16 11.24 8.91
N TYR A 77 11.24 11.78 7.68
CA TYR A 77 11.90 11.18 6.53
C TYR A 77 13.07 12.04 6.01
N GLU A 78 13.73 12.77 6.89
CA GLU A 78 14.92 13.56 6.55
C GLU A 78 16.08 12.64 6.19
N LEU A 79 16.62 12.82 4.97
CA LEU A 79 17.81 12.10 4.53
C LEU A 79 19.05 12.73 5.15
N SER A 80 19.57 12.12 6.21
CA SER A 80 20.85 12.52 6.80
C SER A 80 22.02 11.77 6.14
N PRO A 81 23.25 12.35 6.15
CA PRO A 81 24.44 11.63 5.71
C PRO A 81 24.65 10.30 6.48
N GLU A 82 24.25 10.25 7.74
CA GLU A 82 24.32 9.05 8.57
C GLU A 82 23.36 7.95 8.06
N MET A 83 22.15 8.31 7.67
CA MET A 83 21.20 7.36 7.06
C MET A 83 21.75 6.77 5.76
N LEU A 84 22.39 7.58 4.93
CA LEU A 84 23.01 7.11 3.69
C LEU A 84 24.16 6.14 3.95
N MET A 85 24.97 6.38 5.00
CA MET A 85 26.02 5.45 5.42
C MET A 85 25.43 4.16 6.01
N ASN A 86 24.36 4.25 6.77
CA ASN A 86 23.68 3.11 7.37
C ASN A 86 22.94 2.28 6.33
N MET A 87 22.47 2.87 5.23
CA MET A 87 21.79 2.15 4.15
C MET A 87 22.59 0.93 3.65
N TYR A 88 23.91 1.05 3.58
CA TYR A 88 24.77 -0.06 3.17
C TYR A 88 24.70 -1.26 4.13
N ARG A 89 24.61 -1.02 5.43
CA ARG A 89 24.52 -2.08 6.46
C ARG A 89 23.09 -2.60 6.61
N GLU A 90 22.15 -1.68 6.67
CA GLU A 90 20.76 -1.94 7.01
C GLU A 90 19.89 -2.26 5.78
N LYS A 91 20.45 -2.24 4.57
CA LYS A 91 19.81 -2.57 3.28
C LYS A 91 18.63 -1.65 2.91
N GLY A 92 18.55 -0.47 3.53
CA GLY A 92 17.49 0.52 3.26
C GLY A 92 17.59 1.74 4.18
N LEU A 93 16.83 2.80 3.85
CA LEU A 93 16.84 4.07 4.58
C LEU A 93 15.75 4.09 5.67
N ILE A 94 14.57 3.57 5.35
CA ILE A 94 13.37 3.61 6.19
C ILE A 94 13.22 2.27 6.90
N ASN A 95 13.04 2.30 8.21
CA ASN A 95 12.88 1.12 9.07
C ASN A 95 11.57 1.16 9.86
N LEU A 96 11.32 0.16 10.71
CA LEU A 96 10.12 0.04 11.53
C LEU A 96 9.84 1.27 12.39
N SER A 97 10.89 1.94 12.93
CA SER A 97 10.67 3.12 13.79
C SER A 97 10.04 4.31 13.04
N HIS A 98 10.26 4.42 11.72
CA HIS A 98 9.60 5.41 10.88
C HIS A 98 8.10 5.10 10.74
N PHE A 99 7.71 3.83 10.59
CA PHE A 99 6.30 3.41 10.58
C PHE A 99 5.66 3.66 11.94
N GLU A 100 6.34 3.32 13.04
CA GLU A 100 5.86 3.61 14.39
C GLU A 100 5.66 5.11 14.61
N THR A 101 6.63 5.93 14.21
CA THR A 101 6.53 7.41 14.30
C THR A 101 5.39 7.94 13.44
N THR A 102 5.16 7.33 12.28
CA THR A 102 4.08 7.71 11.36
C THR A 102 2.71 7.36 11.94
N PHE A 103 2.52 6.15 12.44
CA PHE A 103 1.19 5.68 12.82
C PHE A 103 0.82 5.89 14.28
N LYS A 104 1.79 6.07 15.17
CA LYS A 104 1.53 6.27 16.61
C LYS A 104 0.51 7.38 16.92
N PRO A 105 0.59 8.60 16.31
CA PRO A 105 -0.42 9.62 16.59
C PRO A 105 -1.83 9.18 16.17
N LEU A 106 -1.97 8.54 15.00
CA LEU A 106 -3.24 8.05 14.48
C LEU A 106 -3.80 6.91 15.36
N MET A 107 -2.96 5.96 15.75
CA MET A 107 -3.37 4.85 16.61
C MET A 107 -3.84 5.33 17.99
N ASN A 108 -3.19 6.38 18.53
CA ASN A 108 -3.57 6.96 19.80
C ASN A 108 -4.98 7.60 19.79
N THR A 109 -5.43 8.14 18.66
CA THR A 109 -6.78 8.76 18.55
C THR A 109 -7.91 7.74 18.69
N VAL A 110 -7.63 6.46 18.43
CA VAL A 110 -8.59 5.35 18.52
C VAL A 110 -8.23 4.35 19.64
N ASP A 111 -7.42 4.75 20.59
CA ASP A 111 -6.96 3.92 21.71
C ASP A 111 -6.37 2.56 21.29
N LEU A 112 -5.61 2.57 20.18
CA LEU A 112 -4.99 1.37 19.65
C LEU A 112 -3.53 1.29 20.10
N ALA A 113 -3.16 0.17 20.74
CA ALA A 113 -1.80 -0.05 21.21
C ALA A 113 -0.82 -0.20 20.03
N LEU A 114 0.37 0.42 20.14
CA LEU A 114 1.38 0.40 19.09
C LEU A 114 1.89 -1.03 18.77
N ASN A 115 1.83 -1.92 19.72
CA ASN A 115 2.26 -3.31 19.59
C ASN A 115 1.11 -4.28 19.30
N ILE A 116 -0.07 -3.78 18.92
CA ILE A 116 -1.23 -4.63 18.61
C ILE A 116 -0.89 -5.64 17.50
N THR A 117 -1.32 -6.89 17.69
CA THR A 117 -1.10 -7.97 16.74
C THR A 117 -2.19 -8.04 15.69
N LEU A 118 -1.95 -8.78 14.60
CA LEU A 118 -2.96 -9.03 13.56
C LEU A 118 -4.21 -9.72 14.14
N HIS A 119 -4.03 -10.62 15.10
CA HIS A 119 -5.16 -11.30 15.74
C HIS A 119 -5.96 -10.33 16.63
N GLU A 120 -5.28 -9.54 17.47
CA GLU A 120 -5.94 -8.56 18.32
C GLU A 120 -6.70 -7.50 17.51
N LEU A 121 -6.12 -7.06 16.39
CA LEU A 121 -6.77 -6.14 15.45
C LEU A 121 -8.03 -6.76 14.84
N TYR A 122 -7.95 -8.04 14.43
CA TYR A 122 -9.12 -8.78 13.94
C TYR A 122 -10.23 -8.87 14.99
N ILE A 123 -9.90 -9.16 16.26
CA ILE A 123 -10.88 -9.21 17.36
C ILE A 123 -11.59 -7.86 17.54
N LYS A 124 -10.88 -6.74 17.35
CA LYS A 124 -11.45 -5.39 17.48
C LYS A 124 -12.32 -4.98 16.30
N THR A 125 -11.95 -5.38 15.08
CA THR A 125 -12.57 -4.88 13.85
C THR A 125 -13.50 -5.90 13.18
N ASN A 126 -13.30 -7.19 13.45
CA ASN A 126 -13.92 -8.33 12.75
C ASN A 126 -13.67 -8.29 11.22
N ILE A 127 -12.58 -7.65 10.78
CA ILE A 127 -12.18 -7.56 9.37
C ILE A 127 -10.94 -8.40 9.14
N ASP A 128 -10.99 -9.28 8.13
CA ASP A 128 -9.82 -10.05 7.68
C ASP A 128 -8.89 -9.14 6.88
N PHE A 129 -7.81 -8.68 7.52
CA PHE A 129 -6.81 -7.84 6.86
C PHE A 129 -5.67 -8.71 6.36
N CYS A 130 -5.58 -8.82 5.02
CA CYS A 130 -4.60 -9.60 4.30
C CYS A 130 -3.53 -8.68 3.68
N LEU A 131 -2.29 -8.81 4.13
CA LEU A 131 -1.15 -8.06 3.62
C LEU A 131 -0.27 -9.00 2.79
N TYR A 132 0.03 -8.61 1.56
CA TYR A 132 0.84 -9.40 0.65
C TYR A 132 2.31 -8.99 0.76
N VAL A 133 3.19 -9.99 0.88
CA VAL A 133 4.64 -9.81 1.04
C VAL A 133 5.40 -10.80 0.18
N THR A 134 6.58 -10.42 -0.27
CA THR A 134 7.50 -11.34 -0.93
C THR A 134 8.43 -11.96 0.11
N ASN A 135 8.33 -13.27 0.31
CA ASN A 135 9.36 -14.04 0.98
C ASN A 135 10.54 -14.18 0.01
N PHE A 136 11.57 -13.36 0.22
CA PHE A 136 12.72 -13.33 -0.67
C PHE A 136 13.61 -14.56 -0.53
N THR A 137 13.66 -15.17 0.65
CA THR A 137 14.46 -16.38 0.89
C THR A 137 13.94 -17.55 0.07
N ASP A 138 12.62 -17.73 0.02
CA ASP A 138 11.96 -18.84 -0.70
C ASP A 138 11.49 -18.43 -2.11
N MET A 139 11.63 -17.16 -2.49
CA MET A 139 11.14 -16.56 -3.75
C MET A 139 9.67 -16.90 -4.02
N LYS A 140 8.80 -16.59 -3.06
CA LYS A 140 7.36 -16.84 -3.15
C LYS A 140 6.56 -15.71 -2.52
N LEU A 141 5.28 -15.64 -2.90
CA LEU A 141 4.32 -14.77 -2.24
C LEU A 141 3.86 -15.39 -0.92
N ASP A 142 3.90 -14.62 0.16
CA ASP A 142 3.28 -14.98 1.43
C ASP A 142 2.17 -13.97 1.79
N ILE A 143 1.15 -14.43 2.52
CA ILE A 143 0.02 -13.61 2.98
C ILE A 143 0.10 -13.52 4.49
N LEU A 144 0.22 -12.28 5.00
CA LEU A 144 0.16 -11.99 6.44
C LEU A 144 -1.27 -11.63 6.84
N SER A 145 -1.84 -12.36 7.78
CA SER A 145 -3.19 -12.12 8.30
C SER A 145 -3.31 -12.69 9.72
N HIS A 146 -4.42 -12.42 10.37
CA HIS A 146 -4.72 -13.03 11.68
C HIS A 146 -4.78 -14.57 11.63
N LYS A 147 -4.96 -15.17 10.45
CA LYS A 147 -5.00 -16.63 10.27
C LYS A 147 -3.61 -17.24 10.10
N THR A 148 -2.71 -16.53 9.43
CA THR A 148 -1.38 -17.04 9.07
C THR A 148 -0.29 -16.61 10.04
N HIS A 149 -0.39 -15.39 10.58
CA HIS A 149 0.60 -14.76 11.46
C HIS A 149 -0.11 -14.01 12.61
N PRO A 150 -0.88 -14.70 13.48
CA PRO A 150 -1.74 -14.07 14.50
C PRO A 150 -0.98 -13.15 15.46
N ASP A 151 0.23 -13.52 15.84
CA ASP A 151 1.05 -12.82 16.82
C ASP A 151 1.93 -11.72 16.22
N LEU A 152 1.93 -11.57 14.88
CA LEU A 152 2.72 -10.54 14.22
C LEU A 152 2.09 -9.17 14.46
N LYS A 153 2.92 -8.20 14.89
CA LYS A 153 2.47 -6.81 15.08
C LYS A 153 2.08 -6.18 13.77
N ILE A 154 0.97 -5.42 13.76
CA ILE A 154 0.43 -4.80 12.54
C ILE A 154 1.44 -3.88 11.84
N LEU A 155 2.18 -3.05 12.59
CA LEU A 155 3.16 -2.14 11.99
C LEU A 155 4.37 -2.89 11.39
N THR A 156 4.75 -4.02 11.97
CA THR A 156 5.75 -4.91 11.37
C THR A 156 5.21 -5.53 10.07
N ALA A 157 3.97 -5.99 10.06
CA ALA A 157 3.35 -6.55 8.85
C ALA A 157 3.23 -5.50 7.72
N ILE A 158 2.84 -4.25 8.05
CA ILE A 158 2.81 -3.14 7.09
C ILE A 158 4.22 -2.83 6.58
N HIS A 159 5.22 -2.75 7.47
CA HIS A 159 6.62 -2.55 7.08
C HIS A 159 7.08 -3.64 6.11
N MET A 160 6.82 -4.92 6.41
CA MET A 160 7.14 -6.04 5.53
C MET A 160 6.55 -5.89 4.13
N SER A 161 5.26 -5.53 4.07
CA SER A 161 4.56 -5.34 2.80
C SER A 161 5.04 -4.11 2.01
N CYS A 162 5.59 -3.11 2.69
CA CYS A 162 6.15 -1.89 2.10
C CYS A 162 7.67 -1.92 1.92
N ALA A 163 8.36 -3.01 2.23
CA ALA A 163 9.83 -3.09 2.26
C ALA A 163 10.44 -3.08 0.85
N LEU A 164 10.27 -1.95 0.13
CA LEU A 164 10.76 -1.74 -1.24
C LEU A 164 12.26 -1.44 -1.24
N PRO A 165 13.12 -2.36 -1.77
CA PRO A 165 14.54 -2.09 -1.88
C PRO A 165 14.84 -0.97 -2.90
N PRO A 166 15.87 -0.15 -2.70
CA PRO A 166 16.74 -0.01 -1.52
C PRO A 166 16.23 1.09 -0.56
N VAL A 167 14.97 1.53 -0.68
CA VAL A 167 14.43 2.67 0.08
C VAL A 167 14.00 2.23 1.47
N ILE A 168 13.27 1.12 1.56
CA ILE A 168 12.75 0.61 2.83
C ILE A 168 13.45 -0.70 3.17
N GLN A 169 13.90 -0.81 4.41
CA GLN A 169 14.68 -1.97 4.89
C GLN A 169 13.86 -3.25 4.80
N PRO A 170 14.46 -4.38 4.37
CA PRO A 170 13.82 -5.68 4.45
C PRO A 170 13.61 -6.08 5.92
N VAL A 171 12.63 -6.93 6.16
CA VAL A 171 12.35 -7.46 7.50
C VAL A 171 12.77 -8.91 7.57
N PHE A 172 13.47 -9.25 8.65
CA PHE A 172 13.82 -10.62 8.96
C PHE A 172 12.91 -11.13 10.08
N LEU A 173 12.24 -12.25 9.84
CA LEU A 173 11.50 -12.98 10.88
C LEU A 173 12.29 -14.22 11.32
N ASP A 174 11.72 -14.97 12.26
CA ASP A 174 12.28 -16.21 12.78
C ASP A 174 12.77 -17.11 11.65
N ASP A 175 13.88 -17.84 11.87
CA ASP A 175 14.55 -18.70 10.89
C ASP A 175 15.29 -17.94 9.75
N ASP A 176 15.68 -16.69 9.95
CA ASP A 176 16.42 -15.87 8.98
C ASP A 176 15.67 -15.63 7.64
N LYS A 177 14.37 -15.80 7.61
CA LYS A 177 13.57 -15.50 6.42
C LYS A 177 13.49 -14.00 6.18
N MET A 178 13.93 -13.59 5.01
CA MET A 178 13.91 -12.21 4.58
C MET A 178 12.64 -11.89 3.78
N TYR A 179 11.97 -10.83 4.16
CA TYR A 179 10.76 -10.34 3.51
C TYR A 179 10.99 -8.96 2.90
N ILE A 180 10.48 -8.78 1.69
CA ILE A 180 10.47 -7.52 0.96
C ILE A 180 9.06 -7.21 0.45
N ASP A 181 8.89 -6.05 -0.19
CA ASP A 181 7.62 -5.57 -0.73
C ASP A 181 6.91 -6.65 -1.56
N GLY A 182 5.60 -6.80 -1.33
CA GLY A 182 4.77 -7.77 -2.05
C GLY A 182 4.59 -7.46 -3.53
N GLY A 183 4.91 -6.24 -3.95
CA GLY A 183 4.76 -5.78 -5.34
C GLY A 183 5.61 -6.53 -6.36
N LEU A 184 6.57 -7.34 -5.93
CA LEU A 184 7.32 -8.20 -6.83
C LEU A 184 6.44 -9.30 -7.46
N PHE A 185 5.51 -9.89 -6.69
CA PHE A 185 4.67 -10.99 -7.14
C PHE A 185 3.18 -10.65 -7.23
N ALA A 186 2.71 -9.69 -6.44
CA ALA A 186 1.29 -9.32 -6.37
C ALA A 186 1.14 -7.82 -6.12
N ASN A 187 1.59 -6.98 -7.06
CA ASN A 187 1.44 -5.53 -6.92
C ASN A 187 -0.04 -5.12 -6.89
N ASN A 188 -0.87 -5.77 -7.69
CA ASN A 188 -2.33 -5.68 -7.59
C ASN A 188 -2.90 -7.04 -7.18
N PRO A 189 -3.22 -7.26 -5.89
CA PRO A 189 -3.54 -8.58 -5.37
C PRO A 189 -4.98 -9.04 -5.66
N ILE A 190 -5.61 -8.60 -6.75
CA ILE A 190 -6.99 -8.98 -7.11
C ILE A 190 -7.13 -10.50 -7.29
N ARG A 191 -6.20 -11.15 -8.00
CA ARG A 191 -6.24 -12.59 -8.22
C ARG A 191 -6.17 -13.36 -6.89
N GLN A 192 -5.22 -12.98 -6.04
CA GLN A 192 -5.03 -13.59 -4.73
C GLN A 192 -6.23 -13.36 -3.80
N ALA A 193 -6.84 -12.17 -3.88
CA ALA A 193 -8.08 -11.89 -3.16
C ALA A 193 -9.22 -12.80 -3.63
N LEU A 194 -9.39 -12.99 -4.94
CA LEU A 194 -10.40 -13.87 -5.52
C LEU A 194 -10.23 -15.34 -5.10
N GLU A 195 -9.02 -15.81 -4.88
CA GLU A 195 -8.74 -17.16 -4.37
C GLU A 195 -9.16 -17.31 -2.90
N ASN A 196 -9.14 -16.23 -2.12
CA ASN A 196 -9.48 -16.20 -0.70
C ASN A 196 -10.95 -15.85 -0.43
N ILE A 197 -11.67 -15.26 -1.40
CA ILE A 197 -13.06 -14.84 -1.28
C ILE A 197 -13.96 -15.84 -1.98
N GLU A 198 -15.09 -16.18 -1.37
CA GLU A 198 -16.06 -17.11 -1.97
C GLU A 198 -16.60 -16.53 -3.29
N LYS A 199 -16.71 -17.37 -4.33
CA LYS A 199 -17.15 -16.96 -5.69
C LYS A 199 -18.46 -16.18 -5.72
N LYS A 200 -19.40 -16.50 -4.82
CA LYS A 200 -20.69 -15.79 -4.71
C LYS A 200 -20.55 -14.35 -4.25
N GLU A 201 -19.42 -13.98 -3.65
CA GLU A 201 -19.12 -12.64 -3.12
C GLU A 201 -18.20 -11.81 -4.05
N HIS A 202 -17.78 -12.36 -5.20
CA HIS A 202 -16.90 -11.67 -6.13
C HIS A 202 -17.50 -10.38 -6.69
N SER A 203 -18.83 -10.29 -6.85
CA SER A 203 -19.54 -9.07 -7.25
C SER A 203 -19.53 -7.96 -6.17
N ASN A 204 -19.17 -8.33 -4.92
CA ASN A 204 -19.11 -7.41 -3.78
C ASN A 204 -17.67 -6.90 -3.53
N ILE A 205 -16.77 -7.13 -4.47
CA ILE A 205 -15.38 -6.66 -4.39
C ILE A 205 -15.26 -5.27 -5.01
N LEU A 206 -14.69 -4.34 -4.27
CA LEU A 206 -14.20 -3.06 -4.75
C LEU A 206 -12.69 -3.19 -4.96
N GLY A 207 -12.26 -3.11 -6.21
CA GLY A 207 -10.85 -3.17 -6.59
C GLY A 207 -10.35 -1.85 -7.15
N PHE A 208 -9.04 -1.65 -7.04
CA PHE A 208 -8.35 -0.54 -7.67
C PHE A 208 -7.29 -1.11 -8.60
N SER A 209 -7.17 -0.54 -9.78
CA SER A 209 -6.13 -0.88 -10.75
C SER A 209 -5.41 0.37 -11.19
N ILE A 210 -4.16 0.22 -11.59
CA ILE A 210 -3.31 1.34 -11.98
C ILE A 210 -3.32 1.43 -13.50
N ASN A 211 -3.72 2.59 -14.02
CA ASN A 211 -3.60 2.89 -15.44
C ASN A 211 -2.22 3.50 -15.72
N TYR A 212 -1.39 2.74 -16.38
CA TYR A 212 -0.08 3.20 -16.82
C TYR A 212 -0.20 3.73 -18.27
N ASN A 213 -0.75 4.95 -18.42
CA ASN A 213 -0.89 5.59 -19.74
C ASN A 213 0.45 5.99 -20.38
N GLU A 214 1.55 5.91 -19.64
CA GLU A 214 2.91 6.17 -20.13
C GLU A 214 3.80 4.95 -19.86
N PRO A 215 4.89 4.77 -20.60
CA PRO A 215 5.84 3.71 -20.30
C PRO A 215 6.34 3.89 -18.85
N ILE A 216 6.02 2.92 -17.99
CA ILE A 216 6.44 2.89 -16.59
C ILE A 216 7.96 2.88 -16.48
N PHE A 217 8.61 2.50 -17.56
CA PHE A 217 10.05 2.30 -17.63
C PHE A 217 10.72 3.48 -18.33
N GLU A 218 11.52 4.21 -17.58
CA GLU A 218 12.44 5.18 -18.15
C GLU A 218 13.69 4.47 -18.69
N ASN A 219 14.27 5.02 -19.75
CA ASN A 219 15.53 4.51 -20.25
C ASN A 219 16.65 4.87 -19.28
N ILE A 220 17.41 3.86 -18.85
CA ILE A 220 18.66 4.06 -18.13
C ILE A 220 19.72 4.52 -19.13
N THR A 221 20.35 5.64 -18.80
CA THR A 221 21.42 6.25 -19.58
C THR A 221 22.76 6.16 -18.82
N PRO A 222 23.90 6.43 -19.45
CA PRO A 222 25.19 6.47 -18.76
C PRO A 222 25.25 7.47 -17.60
N GLU A 223 24.40 8.49 -17.62
CA GLU A 223 24.29 9.54 -16.60
C GLU A 223 23.37 9.15 -15.45
N SER A 224 22.60 8.06 -15.59
CA SER A 224 21.67 7.56 -14.56
C SER A 224 22.44 7.12 -13.31
N ASN A 225 21.93 7.50 -12.15
CA ASN A 225 22.53 7.10 -10.89
C ASN A 225 22.08 5.68 -10.46
N ILE A 226 22.73 5.14 -9.44
CA ILE A 226 22.48 3.78 -8.95
C ILE A 226 21.03 3.57 -8.47
N PHE A 227 20.38 4.56 -7.89
CA PHE A 227 19.00 4.44 -7.42
C PHE A 227 18.01 4.38 -8.58
N GLU A 228 18.22 5.17 -9.62
CA GLU A 228 17.44 5.11 -10.86
C GLU A 228 17.60 3.74 -11.54
N TYR A 229 18.83 3.24 -11.62
CA TYR A 229 19.11 1.91 -12.17
C TYR A 229 18.41 0.80 -11.38
N LEU A 230 18.59 0.75 -10.06
CA LEU A 230 17.98 -0.28 -9.22
C LEU A 230 16.45 -0.17 -9.19
N GLY A 231 15.91 1.05 -9.14
CA GLY A 231 14.48 1.29 -9.22
C GLY A 231 13.87 0.78 -10.52
N GLN A 232 14.51 1.04 -11.66
CA GLN A 232 14.05 0.54 -12.95
C GLN A 232 14.20 -0.98 -13.08
N LEU A 233 15.29 -1.55 -12.55
CA LEU A 233 15.50 -3.00 -12.54
C LEU A 233 14.38 -3.71 -11.77
N LEU A 234 14.10 -3.25 -10.53
CA LEU A 234 13.05 -3.83 -9.70
C LEU A 234 11.67 -3.66 -10.33
N SER A 235 11.37 -2.47 -10.90
CA SER A 235 10.10 -2.22 -11.57
C SER A 235 9.89 -3.14 -12.77
N LYS A 236 10.93 -3.37 -13.57
CA LYS A 236 10.87 -4.31 -14.71
C LYS A 236 10.73 -5.76 -14.25
N MET A 237 11.45 -6.14 -13.20
CA MET A 237 11.33 -7.49 -12.62
C MET A 237 9.90 -7.73 -12.08
N ALA A 238 9.36 -6.78 -11.32
CA ALA A 238 8.00 -6.85 -10.80
C ALA A 238 6.97 -6.94 -11.93
N TRP A 239 7.13 -6.11 -12.96
CA TRP A 239 6.27 -6.16 -14.16
C TRP A 239 6.30 -7.54 -14.84
N GLU A 240 7.48 -8.13 -15.03
CA GLU A 240 7.58 -9.46 -15.65
C GLU A 240 7.03 -10.56 -14.73
N CYS A 241 7.25 -10.48 -13.44
CA CYS A 241 6.70 -11.45 -12.48
C CYS A 241 5.16 -11.38 -12.43
N ASP A 242 4.60 -10.17 -12.38
CA ASP A 242 3.15 -9.95 -12.34
C ASP A 242 2.48 -10.32 -13.67
N THR A 243 3.06 -9.93 -14.82
CA THR A 243 2.51 -10.25 -16.15
C THR A 243 2.66 -11.71 -16.53
N THR A 244 3.64 -12.45 -15.99
CA THR A 244 3.74 -13.89 -16.21
C THR A 244 2.61 -14.66 -15.53
N SER A 245 2.11 -14.17 -14.40
CA SER A 245 0.92 -14.72 -13.77
C SER A 245 -0.37 -14.37 -14.53
N ASP A 246 -0.40 -13.25 -15.26
CA ASP A 246 -1.56 -12.76 -16.01
C ASP A 246 -1.61 -13.23 -17.47
N LYS A 247 -0.48 -13.67 -18.05
CA LYS A 247 -0.39 -14.05 -19.49
C LYS A 247 -1.31 -15.19 -19.91
N ASN A 248 -1.79 -16.01 -18.96
CA ASN A 248 -2.61 -17.19 -19.29
C ASN A 248 -4.11 -17.02 -19.11
N ASP A 249 -4.62 -16.15 -18.22
CA ASP A 249 -6.06 -16.13 -17.88
C ASP A 249 -6.69 -14.73 -17.75
N GLY A 250 -5.91 -13.65 -17.84
CA GLY A 250 -6.39 -12.25 -17.62
C GLY A 250 -6.83 -11.98 -16.17
N ILE A 251 -6.91 -10.70 -15.80
CA ILE A 251 -7.57 -10.33 -14.53
C ILE A 251 -9.05 -10.63 -14.70
N PRO A 252 -9.68 -11.39 -13.78
CA PRO A 252 -11.11 -11.63 -13.84
C PRO A 252 -11.87 -10.31 -13.93
N LYS A 253 -12.82 -10.23 -14.86
CA LYS A 253 -13.62 -9.03 -15.05
C LYS A 253 -14.49 -8.82 -13.82
N LEU A 254 -14.08 -7.90 -12.96
CA LEU A 254 -14.88 -7.46 -11.81
C LEU A 254 -15.65 -6.20 -12.19
N ASP A 255 -16.87 -6.08 -11.67
CA ASP A 255 -17.75 -4.96 -11.99
C ASP A 255 -17.30 -3.65 -11.34
N ASN A 256 -16.59 -3.72 -10.20
CA ASN A 256 -16.22 -2.57 -9.40
C ASN A 256 -14.70 -2.38 -9.34
N ILE A 257 -14.08 -2.13 -10.50
CA ILE A 257 -12.65 -1.77 -10.58
C ILE A 257 -12.50 -0.30 -10.96
N ILE A 258 -11.90 0.47 -10.06
CA ILE A 258 -11.57 1.87 -10.30
C ILE A 258 -10.16 1.96 -10.89
N MET A 259 -10.03 2.62 -12.03
CA MET A 259 -8.75 2.87 -12.68
C MET A 259 -8.12 4.14 -12.14
N LEU A 260 -6.98 4.03 -11.45
CA LEU A 260 -6.23 5.16 -10.90
C LEU A 260 -5.11 5.59 -11.84
N LYS A 261 -4.95 6.89 -12.03
CA LYS A 261 -3.87 7.50 -12.82
C LYS A 261 -2.69 7.82 -11.92
N PHE A 262 -1.86 6.82 -11.65
CA PHE A 262 -0.65 7.04 -10.86
C PHE A 262 0.40 7.83 -11.65
N LYS A 263 1.14 8.66 -10.92
CA LYS A 263 2.31 9.36 -11.45
C LYS A 263 3.53 8.46 -11.40
N THR A 264 4.47 8.67 -12.30
CA THR A 264 5.72 7.89 -12.34
C THR A 264 6.50 8.08 -11.05
N ALA A 265 6.59 7.02 -10.25
CA ALA A 265 7.19 7.03 -8.92
C ALA A 265 8.68 6.64 -8.92
N SER A 266 9.27 6.39 -10.09
CA SER A 266 10.68 5.98 -10.23
C SER A 266 11.69 7.07 -9.90
N LYS A 267 11.27 8.36 -9.90
CA LYS A 267 12.15 9.50 -9.65
C LYS A 267 12.25 9.86 -8.17
N PRO A 268 13.48 9.98 -7.63
CA PRO A 268 13.68 10.45 -6.25
C PRO A 268 13.02 11.80 -5.96
N ASP A 269 12.91 12.68 -6.96
CA ASP A 269 12.30 14.00 -6.82
C ASP A 269 10.79 13.93 -6.55
N PHE A 270 10.10 12.90 -7.07
CA PHE A 270 8.70 12.68 -6.73
C PHE A 270 8.53 12.33 -5.24
N TRP A 271 9.35 11.43 -4.71
CA TRP A 271 9.38 11.08 -3.29
C TRP A 271 9.67 12.29 -2.41
N LYS A 272 10.70 13.08 -2.77
CA LYS A 272 11.03 14.33 -2.07
C LYS A 272 9.87 15.31 -2.07
N LYS A 273 9.18 15.46 -3.21
CA LYS A 273 8.05 16.35 -3.32
C LYS A 273 6.88 15.91 -2.45
N VAL A 274 6.56 14.62 -2.40
CA VAL A 274 5.52 14.08 -1.49
C VAL A 274 5.86 14.35 -0.03
N VAL A 275 7.14 14.22 0.37
CA VAL A 275 7.57 14.47 1.74
C VAL A 275 7.52 15.95 2.11
N ASN A 276 7.98 16.84 1.22
CA ASN A 276 8.24 18.24 1.57
C ASN A 276 7.10 19.22 1.22
N ASP A 277 6.19 18.85 0.32
CA ASP A 277 5.19 19.76 -0.24
C ASP A 277 3.77 19.33 0.14
N HIS A 278 3.19 20.05 1.10
CA HIS A 278 1.83 19.79 1.56
C HIS A 278 0.75 20.10 0.50
N VAL A 279 0.99 21.09 -0.36
CA VAL A 279 0.06 21.41 -1.46
C VAL A 279 0.05 20.27 -2.46
N PHE A 280 1.22 19.73 -2.79
CA PHE A 280 1.32 18.61 -3.68
C PHE A 280 0.64 17.34 -3.13
N ARG A 281 0.72 17.09 -1.81
CA ARG A 281 -0.04 15.97 -1.19
C ARG A 281 -1.54 16.15 -1.35
N ALA A 282 -2.06 17.38 -1.13
CA ALA A 282 -3.47 17.69 -1.34
C ALA A 282 -3.89 17.52 -2.80
N GLU A 283 -3.05 17.94 -3.76
CA GLU A 283 -3.29 17.73 -5.19
C GLU A 283 -3.39 16.24 -5.55
N LEU A 284 -2.52 15.39 -4.96
CA LEU A 284 -2.57 13.94 -5.20
C LEU A 284 -3.84 13.31 -4.64
N ILE A 285 -4.29 13.71 -3.45
CA ILE A 285 -5.56 13.25 -2.87
C ILE A 285 -6.71 13.62 -3.82
N LYS A 286 -6.75 14.87 -4.27
CA LYS A 286 -7.77 15.36 -5.20
C LYS A 286 -7.79 14.59 -6.52
N LEU A 287 -6.63 14.23 -7.08
CA LEU A 287 -6.55 13.39 -8.28
C LEU A 287 -7.24 12.03 -8.06
N GLY A 288 -7.06 11.43 -6.90
CA GLY A 288 -7.75 10.18 -6.56
C GLY A 288 -9.27 10.36 -6.44
N GLU A 289 -9.72 11.47 -5.84
CA GLU A 289 -11.15 11.81 -5.77
C GLU A 289 -11.75 11.98 -7.19
N GLU A 290 -11.04 12.66 -8.09
CA GLU A 290 -11.44 12.86 -9.48
C GLU A 290 -11.52 11.54 -10.26
N ASP A 291 -10.56 10.61 -10.07
CA ASP A 291 -10.60 9.28 -10.69
C ASP A 291 -11.81 8.46 -10.21
N ALA A 292 -12.17 8.55 -8.92
CA ALA A 292 -13.37 7.94 -8.38
C ALA A 292 -14.65 8.56 -8.98
N ASP A 293 -14.74 9.88 -9.10
CA ASP A 293 -15.87 10.57 -9.72
C ASP A 293 -16.04 10.20 -11.20
N ILE A 294 -14.93 10.08 -11.95
CA ILE A 294 -14.95 9.60 -13.34
C ILE A 294 -15.57 8.19 -13.43
N TYR A 295 -15.17 7.30 -12.52
CA TYR A 295 -15.73 5.95 -12.49
C TYR A 295 -17.24 5.97 -12.23
N ILE A 296 -17.71 6.72 -11.22
CA ILE A 296 -19.12 6.81 -10.85
C ILE A 296 -19.98 7.41 -11.99
N ASN A 297 -19.47 8.42 -12.69
CA ASN A 297 -20.20 9.08 -13.77
C ASN A 297 -20.31 8.21 -15.04
N ASN A 298 -19.47 7.19 -15.18
CA ASN A 298 -19.45 6.29 -16.35
C ASN A 298 -20.18 4.96 -16.11
N ASN A 299 -20.65 4.68 -14.90
CA ASN A 299 -21.39 3.47 -14.52
C ASN A 299 -22.70 3.77 -13.81
#